data_8006962f454eba1db10deed5033d946c
#
_entry.id   8006962f454eba1db10deed5033d946c
#
_cell.length_a   1.000
_cell.length_b   1.000
_cell.length_c   1.000
_cell.angle_alpha   90.00
_cell.angle_beta   90.00
_cell.angle_gamma   90.00
#
_symmetry.space_group_name_H-M   'P 1'
#
loop_
_entity.id
_entity.type
_entity.pdbx_description
1 polymer ?
#
loop_
_entity_poly.entity_id
_entity_poly.type
_entity_poly.pdbx_seq_one_letter_code
_entity_poly.pdbx_strand_id
1 'polypeptide(L)'
;MINDYCIVTPFHKNKLDKYERMSLKSINKVFKEKKKFLVTFRENKINLKGFENKYFDKNFFKSIQTYNKLCFNLDFYKSFLEFKYILICHLDVIVLQKENINELINLNISYIGAPSGKKNIFDRTRKKLWGIRYFCNGGFSLRKTKDFIEVLNSNLVQNPFNYYTRYECLKSGFLKYFYLLVKTLKQNNSNKAKYFTENFYLHEDSFWTYFAKIFYKDFKLPTLEQTNNFAFDGDPFFFYEKNNYKLPVALHGHFDYLNFLRKIKFDIN
;
A
#
# COMPACT_ATOMS: atom_id res chain seq x y z
N MET A 1 5.93 -22.75 -13.04
CA MET A 1 6.04 -21.37 -13.51
C MET A 1 5.49 -20.47 -12.43
N ILE A 2 6.22 -19.42 -12.03
CA ILE A 2 5.73 -18.42 -11.07
C ILE A 2 4.73 -17.52 -11.82
N ASN A 3 3.50 -17.42 -11.33
CA ASN A 3 2.52 -16.50 -11.90
C ASN A 3 2.97 -15.05 -11.66
N ASP A 4 2.73 -14.16 -12.63
CA ASP A 4 3.20 -12.77 -12.52
C ASP A 4 2.59 -12.05 -11.33
N TYR A 5 1.26 -12.05 -11.18
CA TYR A 5 0.61 -11.45 -10.03
C TYR A 5 -0.79 -12.02 -9.75
N CYS A 6 -1.23 -11.87 -8.50
CA CYS A 6 -2.61 -12.10 -8.07
C CYS A 6 -3.21 -10.84 -7.44
N ILE A 7 -4.53 -10.83 -7.31
CA ILE A 7 -5.27 -9.75 -6.63
C ILE A 7 -5.50 -10.16 -5.18
N VAL A 8 -5.22 -9.25 -4.26
CA VAL A 8 -5.40 -9.49 -2.82
C VAL A 8 -6.30 -8.40 -2.25
N THR A 9 -7.47 -8.80 -1.76
CA THR A 9 -8.47 -7.88 -1.19
C THR A 9 -8.64 -8.17 0.30
N PRO A 10 -8.02 -7.37 1.19
CA PRO A 10 -8.30 -7.44 2.62
C PRO A 10 -9.71 -6.91 2.92
N PHE A 11 -10.49 -7.68 3.71
CA PHE A 11 -11.85 -7.27 4.06
C PHE A 11 -12.30 -7.88 5.39
N HIS A 12 -12.94 -7.07 6.24
CA HIS A 12 -13.31 -7.45 7.60
C HIS A 12 -14.80 -7.42 7.90
N LYS A 13 -15.60 -6.75 7.05
CA LYS A 13 -17.05 -6.68 7.25
C LYS A 13 -17.71 -7.99 6.83
N ASN A 14 -18.90 -8.26 7.32
CA ASN A 14 -19.68 -9.46 6.99
C ASN A 14 -20.62 -9.27 5.79
N LYS A 15 -20.73 -8.06 5.26
CA LYS A 15 -21.51 -7.70 4.06
C LYS A 15 -20.90 -6.51 3.35
N LEU A 16 -21.14 -6.43 2.04
CA LEU A 16 -20.71 -5.31 1.20
C LEU A 16 -21.77 -4.21 1.22
N ASP A 17 -21.32 -2.96 1.27
CA ASP A 17 -22.15 -1.80 0.95
C ASP A 17 -22.26 -1.58 -0.58
N LYS A 18 -22.97 -0.52 -0.97
CA LYS A 18 -23.18 -0.18 -2.39
C LYS A 18 -21.86 0.07 -3.13
N TYR A 19 -20.94 0.81 -2.52
CA TYR A 19 -19.68 1.20 -3.16
C TYR A 19 -18.71 0.03 -3.22
N GLU A 20 -18.65 -0.79 -2.18
CA GLU A 20 -17.84 -2.00 -2.15
C GLU A 20 -18.30 -3.02 -3.21
N ARG A 21 -19.62 -3.12 -3.48
CA ARG A 21 -20.13 -3.92 -4.59
C ARG A 21 -19.70 -3.38 -5.96
N MET A 22 -19.66 -2.05 -6.12
CA MET A 22 -19.18 -1.43 -7.34
C MET A 22 -17.68 -1.71 -7.55
N SER A 23 -16.87 -1.61 -6.50
CA SER A 23 -15.46 -2.01 -6.53
C SER A 23 -15.29 -3.47 -6.92
N LEU A 24 -16.01 -4.38 -6.27
CA LEU A 24 -15.95 -5.81 -6.57
C LEU A 24 -16.33 -6.12 -8.02
N LYS A 25 -17.36 -5.44 -8.55
CA LYS A 25 -17.79 -5.56 -9.96
C LYS A 25 -16.64 -5.14 -10.91
N SER A 26 -15.96 -4.01 -10.62
CA SER A 26 -14.85 -3.52 -11.42
C SER A 26 -13.64 -4.46 -11.38
N ILE A 27 -13.27 -4.96 -10.19
CA ILE A 27 -12.19 -5.94 -10.00
C ILE A 27 -12.47 -7.21 -10.81
N ASN A 28 -13.67 -7.76 -10.71
CA ASN A 28 -14.04 -8.98 -11.42
C ASN A 28 -14.10 -8.78 -12.94
N LYS A 29 -14.50 -7.60 -13.42
CA LYS A 29 -14.54 -7.27 -14.84
C LYS A 29 -13.13 -7.14 -15.43
N VAL A 30 -12.24 -6.37 -14.79
CA VAL A 30 -10.91 -6.06 -15.33
C VAL A 30 -9.93 -7.21 -15.11
N PHE A 31 -9.99 -7.86 -13.94
CA PHE A 31 -9.09 -8.95 -13.57
C PHE A 31 -9.76 -10.33 -13.66
N LYS A 32 -10.61 -10.53 -14.68
CA LYS A 32 -11.36 -11.78 -14.88
C LYS A 32 -10.47 -13.02 -14.82
N GLU A 33 -9.32 -12.98 -15.49
CA GLU A 33 -8.40 -14.11 -15.66
C GLU A 33 -7.35 -14.25 -14.55
N LYS A 34 -7.37 -13.35 -13.54
CA LYS A 34 -6.40 -13.38 -12.45
C LYS A 34 -6.95 -14.13 -11.24
N LYS A 35 -6.07 -14.86 -10.54
CA LYS A 35 -6.39 -15.38 -9.22
C LYS A 35 -6.65 -14.22 -8.26
N LYS A 36 -7.71 -14.32 -7.49
CA LYS A 36 -8.18 -13.31 -6.54
C LYS A 36 -8.33 -13.93 -5.16
N PHE A 37 -7.76 -13.28 -4.15
CA PHE A 37 -7.78 -13.74 -2.78
C PHE A 37 -8.48 -12.72 -1.89
N LEU A 38 -9.47 -13.19 -1.14
CA LEU A 38 -10.06 -12.48 -0.03
C LEU A 38 -9.22 -12.77 1.22
N VAL A 39 -8.56 -11.76 1.76
CA VAL A 39 -7.82 -11.85 3.01
C VAL A 39 -8.73 -11.42 4.16
N THR A 40 -9.05 -12.35 5.03
CA THR A 40 -10.00 -12.15 6.13
C THR A 40 -9.68 -13.10 7.30
N PHE A 41 -10.60 -13.28 8.25
CA PHE A 41 -10.47 -14.18 9.39
C PHE A 41 -11.53 -15.29 9.34
N ARG A 42 -11.28 -16.42 10.00
CA ARG A 42 -12.10 -17.65 9.85
C ARG A 42 -13.57 -17.46 10.22
N GLU A 43 -13.86 -16.63 11.22
CA GLU A 43 -15.22 -16.37 11.67
C GLU A 43 -16.02 -15.42 10.74
N ASN A 44 -15.34 -14.74 9.84
CA ASN A 44 -16.00 -13.93 8.83
C ASN A 44 -16.59 -14.83 7.74
N LYS A 45 -17.92 -14.87 7.67
CA LYS A 45 -18.66 -15.71 6.73
C LYS A 45 -18.86 -15.08 5.34
N ILE A 46 -18.26 -13.91 5.10
CA ILE A 46 -18.39 -13.27 3.79
C ILE A 46 -17.76 -14.14 2.71
N ASN A 47 -18.45 -14.23 1.58
CA ASN A 47 -17.95 -14.87 0.37
C ASN A 47 -18.01 -13.90 -0.79
N LEU A 48 -16.88 -13.67 -1.45
CA LEU A 48 -16.80 -12.83 -2.64
C LEU A 48 -16.72 -13.72 -3.88
N LYS A 49 -17.69 -13.59 -4.79
CA LYS A 49 -17.73 -14.38 -6.02
C LYS A 49 -16.41 -14.23 -6.80
N GLY A 50 -15.75 -15.35 -7.09
CA GLY A 50 -14.51 -15.39 -7.85
C GLY A 50 -13.24 -15.17 -7.01
N PHE A 51 -13.35 -15.19 -5.67
CA PHE A 51 -12.21 -15.09 -4.75
C PHE A 51 -12.03 -16.39 -3.97
N GLU A 52 -10.77 -16.74 -3.71
CA GLU A 52 -10.36 -17.76 -2.75
C GLU A 52 -10.07 -17.10 -1.40
N ASN A 53 -10.45 -17.75 -0.30
CA ASN A 53 -10.22 -17.18 1.02
C ASN A 53 -8.81 -17.52 1.55
N LYS A 54 -8.10 -16.50 2.07
CA LYS A 54 -6.90 -16.68 2.90
C LYS A 54 -7.18 -16.10 4.29
N TYR A 55 -7.00 -16.93 5.30
CA TYR A 55 -7.38 -16.58 6.68
C TYR A 55 -6.16 -16.20 7.51
N PHE A 56 -6.28 -15.09 8.23
CA PHE A 56 -5.31 -14.59 9.20
C PHE A 56 -5.98 -14.34 10.55
N ASP A 57 -5.19 -14.08 11.59
CA ASP A 57 -5.72 -13.78 12.92
C ASP A 57 -6.66 -12.57 12.86
N LYS A 58 -7.86 -12.72 13.48
CA LYS A 58 -8.86 -11.67 13.53
C LYS A 58 -8.38 -10.37 14.17
N ASN A 59 -7.34 -10.44 14.99
CA ASN A 59 -6.75 -9.26 15.61
C ASN A 59 -6.16 -8.29 14.59
N PHE A 60 -5.77 -8.75 13.43
CA PHE A 60 -5.30 -7.88 12.33
C PHE A 60 -6.41 -7.01 11.71
N PHE A 61 -7.67 -7.34 11.95
CA PHE A 61 -8.82 -6.70 11.31
C PHE A 61 -9.62 -5.77 12.24
N LYS A 62 -9.09 -5.44 13.42
CA LYS A 62 -9.79 -4.62 14.43
C LYS A 62 -9.69 -3.11 14.16
N SER A 63 -8.63 -2.65 13.50
CA SER A 63 -8.37 -1.23 13.24
C SER A 63 -7.34 -1.06 12.12
N ILE A 64 -7.16 0.16 11.63
CA ILE A 64 -6.09 0.51 10.69
C ILE A 64 -4.71 0.14 11.25
N GLN A 65 -4.46 0.37 12.55
CA GLN A 65 -3.18 0.05 13.19
C GLN A 65 -2.91 -1.45 13.20
N THR A 66 -3.94 -2.27 13.43
CA THR A 66 -3.79 -3.74 13.39
C THR A 66 -3.68 -4.26 11.96
N TYR A 67 -4.35 -3.63 10.99
CA TYR A 67 -4.16 -3.92 9.57
C TYR A 67 -2.74 -3.59 9.11
N ASN A 68 -2.15 -2.48 9.55
CA ASN A 68 -0.74 -2.18 9.29
C ASN A 68 0.18 -3.31 9.77
N LYS A 69 -0.13 -3.95 10.91
CA LYS A 69 0.62 -5.12 11.40
C LYS A 69 0.49 -6.33 10.48
N LEU A 70 -0.69 -6.55 9.86
CA LEU A 70 -0.83 -7.57 8.82
C LEU A 70 0.08 -7.29 7.64
N CYS A 71 0.15 -6.04 7.20
CA CYS A 71 1.03 -5.61 6.11
C CYS A 71 2.54 -5.66 6.44
N PHE A 72 2.90 -5.83 7.72
CA PHE A 72 4.25 -6.13 8.19
C PHE A 72 4.45 -7.60 8.58
N ASN A 73 3.44 -8.44 8.41
CA ASN A 73 3.53 -9.84 8.75
C ASN A 73 4.24 -10.62 7.65
N LEU A 74 5.31 -11.31 8.01
CA LEU A 74 6.10 -12.11 7.08
C LEU A 74 5.29 -13.26 6.46
N ASP A 75 4.43 -13.91 7.25
CA ASP A 75 3.61 -15.03 6.80
C ASP A 75 2.53 -14.59 5.82
N PHE A 76 2.11 -13.32 5.90
CA PHE A 76 1.22 -12.72 4.90
C PHE A 76 1.87 -12.81 3.50
N TYR A 77 3.09 -12.30 3.34
CA TYR A 77 3.78 -12.36 2.03
C TYR A 77 4.19 -13.79 1.65
N LYS A 78 4.65 -14.62 2.59
CA LYS A 78 4.98 -16.03 2.35
C LYS A 78 3.79 -16.81 1.80
N SER A 79 2.57 -16.49 2.21
CA SER A 79 1.36 -17.14 1.71
C SER A 79 1.07 -16.90 0.22
N PHE A 80 1.82 -15.99 -0.42
CA PHE A 80 1.72 -15.64 -1.84
C PHE A 80 3.01 -15.89 -2.64
N LEU A 81 3.93 -16.72 -2.16
CA LEU A 81 5.21 -17.01 -2.83
C LEU A 81 5.08 -17.64 -4.22
N GLU A 82 3.92 -18.20 -4.54
CA GLU A 82 3.60 -18.69 -5.89
C GLU A 82 3.43 -17.55 -6.93
N PHE A 83 3.32 -16.29 -6.47
CA PHE A 83 3.20 -15.10 -7.31
C PHE A 83 4.42 -14.20 -7.16
N LYS A 84 4.90 -13.68 -8.30
CA LYS A 84 5.98 -12.68 -8.31
C LYS A 84 5.56 -11.39 -7.63
N TYR A 85 4.29 -10.98 -7.82
CA TYR A 85 3.68 -9.80 -7.22
C TYR A 85 2.32 -10.13 -6.60
N ILE A 86 1.95 -9.35 -5.59
CA ILE A 86 0.57 -9.19 -5.14
C ILE A 86 0.09 -7.78 -5.47
N LEU A 87 -1.13 -7.66 -6.00
CA LEU A 87 -1.82 -6.39 -6.16
C LEU A 87 -2.84 -6.27 -5.04
N ILE A 88 -2.50 -5.49 -4.01
CA ILE A 88 -3.48 -5.12 -2.98
C ILE A 88 -4.53 -4.24 -3.64
N CYS A 89 -5.80 -4.59 -3.45
CA CYS A 89 -6.93 -3.86 -3.99
C CYS A 89 -8.05 -3.83 -2.96
N HIS A 90 -8.17 -2.73 -2.22
CA HIS A 90 -9.25 -2.52 -1.27
C HIS A 90 -10.58 -2.30 -2.00
N LEU A 91 -11.71 -2.47 -1.28
CA LEU A 91 -13.05 -2.30 -1.86
C LEU A 91 -13.54 -0.83 -1.86
N ASP A 92 -12.64 0.12 -1.64
CA ASP A 92 -12.82 1.55 -1.94
C ASP A 92 -12.07 1.98 -3.21
N VAL A 93 -11.66 1.00 -4.04
CA VAL A 93 -10.96 1.20 -5.31
C VAL A 93 -11.86 0.84 -6.47
N ILE A 94 -11.92 1.68 -7.50
CA ILE A 94 -12.44 1.31 -8.82
C ILE A 94 -11.29 1.01 -9.76
N VAL A 95 -11.28 -0.21 -10.30
CA VAL A 95 -10.33 -0.60 -11.34
C VAL A 95 -10.90 -0.19 -12.69
N LEU A 96 -10.13 0.61 -13.43
CA LEU A 96 -10.54 1.16 -14.72
C LEU A 96 -10.00 0.33 -15.89
N GLN A 97 -8.75 -0.12 -15.78
CA GLN A 97 -8.01 -0.87 -16.81
C GLN A 97 -6.85 -1.68 -16.19
N LYS A 98 -6.10 -2.45 -16.97
CA LYS A 98 -4.96 -3.26 -16.49
C LYS A 98 -3.65 -3.05 -17.27
N GLU A 99 -3.67 -2.21 -18.30
CA GLU A 99 -2.63 -2.14 -19.33
C GLU A 99 -1.23 -1.85 -18.77
N ASN A 100 -1.11 -0.96 -17.80
CA ASN A 100 0.20 -0.53 -17.27
C ASN A 100 0.80 -1.47 -16.22
N ILE A 101 0.08 -2.49 -15.74
CA ILE A 101 0.59 -3.39 -14.66
C ILE A 101 1.78 -4.22 -15.16
N ASN A 102 1.69 -4.76 -16.37
CA ASN A 102 2.75 -5.60 -16.93
C ASN A 102 4.05 -4.80 -17.16
N GLU A 103 3.93 -3.54 -17.57
CA GLU A 103 5.09 -2.65 -17.71
C GLU A 103 5.81 -2.48 -16.38
N LEU A 104 5.07 -2.21 -15.28
CA LEU A 104 5.63 -2.05 -13.94
C LEU A 104 6.31 -3.34 -13.43
N ILE A 105 5.75 -4.50 -13.76
CA ILE A 105 6.33 -5.81 -13.45
C ILE A 105 7.66 -5.99 -14.22
N ASN A 106 7.70 -5.62 -15.49
CA ASN A 106 8.91 -5.70 -16.33
C ASN A 106 10.01 -4.74 -15.84
N LEU A 107 9.64 -3.57 -15.33
CA LEU A 107 10.55 -2.61 -14.70
C LEU A 107 11.08 -3.10 -13.34
N ASN A 108 10.57 -4.22 -12.85
CA ASN A 108 10.98 -4.85 -11.58
C ASN A 108 10.85 -3.91 -10.37
N ILE A 109 9.76 -3.12 -10.32
CA ILE A 109 9.44 -2.22 -9.21
C ILE A 109 9.12 -3.06 -7.97
N SER A 110 9.67 -2.71 -6.81
CA SER A 110 9.40 -3.44 -5.56
C SER A 110 8.05 -3.05 -4.94
N TYR A 111 7.72 -1.75 -4.98
CA TYR A 111 6.48 -1.20 -4.44
C TYR A 111 5.99 -0.01 -5.26
N ILE A 112 4.72 -0.01 -5.60
CA ILE A 112 4.02 1.14 -6.18
C ILE A 112 2.60 1.20 -5.65
N GLY A 113 2.14 2.39 -5.31
CA GLY A 113 0.75 2.71 -4.93
C GLY A 113 0.33 4.05 -5.51
N ALA A 114 -0.91 4.45 -5.24
CA ALA A 114 -1.43 5.72 -5.72
C ALA A 114 -0.68 6.92 -5.09
N PRO A 115 -0.30 7.95 -5.86
CA PRO A 115 0.30 9.15 -5.32
C PRO A 115 -0.76 9.98 -4.58
N SER A 116 -0.39 10.60 -3.46
CA SER A 116 -1.29 11.53 -2.76
C SER A 116 -1.34 12.88 -3.48
N GLY A 117 -2.55 13.31 -3.88
CA GLY A 117 -2.79 14.60 -4.53
C GLY A 117 -2.78 15.82 -3.61
N LYS A 118 -2.81 15.63 -2.31
CA LYS A 118 -2.86 16.75 -1.36
C LYS A 118 -1.48 17.36 -1.16
N LYS A 119 -1.27 18.58 -1.66
CA LYS A 119 -0.13 19.44 -1.31
C LYS A 119 -0.26 19.90 0.14
N ASN A 120 0.08 19.06 1.10
CA ASN A 120 0.12 19.47 2.49
C ASN A 120 1.55 19.82 2.92
N ILE A 121 1.67 20.51 4.05
CA ILE A 121 2.95 20.92 4.63
C ILE A 121 3.88 19.71 4.90
N PHE A 122 3.32 18.54 5.10
CA PHE A 122 4.05 17.28 5.32
C PHE A 122 4.81 16.82 4.08
N ASP A 123 4.30 17.05 2.85
CA ASP A 123 4.99 16.66 1.62
C ASP A 123 6.28 17.47 1.41
N ARG A 124 6.26 18.76 1.76
CA ARG A 124 7.47 19.60 1.72
C ARG A 124 8.51 19.15 2.73
N THR A 125 8.07 18.78 3.95
CA THR A 125 8.93 18.31 5.03
C THR A 125 9.51 16.93 4.69
N ARG A 126 8.70 16.00 4.18
CA ARG A 126 9.14 14.68 3.74
C ARG A 126 10.17 14.76 2.60
N LYS A 127 9.93 15.61 1.59
CA LYS A 127 10.89 15.86 0.53
C LYS A 127 12.24 16.33 1.08
N LYS A 128 12.23 17.26 2.05
CA LYS A 128 13.45 17.79 2.67
C LYS A 128 14.21 16.73 3.46
N LEU A 129 13.49 15.82 4.15
CA LEU A 129 14.09 14.82 5.03
C LEU A 129 14.57 13.56 4.28
N TRP A 130 13.81 13.12 3.26
CA TRP A 130 14.05 11.81 2.61
C TRP A 130 14.29 11.87 1.10
N GLY A 131 14.26 13.06 0.51
CA GLY A 131 14.47 13.23 -0.93
C GLY A 131 13.35 12.73 -1.84
N ILE A 132 12.26 12.20 -1.27
CA ILE A 132 11.11 11.66 -2.00
C ILE A 132 10.02 12.71 -2.10
N ARG A 133 9.45 12.90 -3.29
CA ARG A 133 8.48 13.96 -3.59
C ARG A 133 7.02 13.53 -3.53
N TYR A 134 6.75 12.24 -3.42
CA TYR A 134 5.41 11.67 -3.50
C TYR A 134 5.27 10.52 -2.50
N PHE A 135 4.03 10.21 -2.20
CA PHE A 135 3.65 9.18 -1.26
C PHE A 135 2.81 8.13 -2.00
N CYS A 136 3.07 6.85 -1.78
CA CYS A 136 2.35 5.77 -2.40
C CYS A 136 1.33 5.17 -1.43
N ASN A 137 0.02 5.35 -1.67
CA ASN A 137 -1.05 4.78 -0.85
C ASN A 137 -1.10 3.25 -0.98
N GLY A 138 -1.25 2.56 0.15
CA GLY A 138 -1.24 1.09 0.23
C GLY A 138 -2.53 0.40 -0.19
N GLY A 139 -3.69 1.11 -0.23
CA GLY A 139 -5.00 0.55 -0.53
C GLY A 139 -5.18 0.07 -1.97
N PHE A 140 -4.44 0.66 -2.90
CA PHE A 140 -4.20 0.10 -4.24
C PHE A 140 -2.72 0.11 -4.51
N SER A 141 -2.07 -1.04 -4.36
CA SER A 141 -0.61 -1.13 -4.48
C SER A 141 -0.13 -2.46 -5.04
N LEU A 142 0.86 -2.38 -5.94
CA LEU A 142 1.57 -3.55 -6.47
C LEU A 142 2.85 -3.76 -5.65
N ARG A 143 3.03 -4.97 -5.13
CA ARG A 143 4.09 -5.34 -4.18
C ARG A 143 4.84 -6.57 -4.69
N LYS A 144 6.15 -6.47 -4.89
CA LYS A 144 6.97 -7.60 -5.29
C LYS A 144 7.21 -8.51 -4.09
N THR A 145 6.60 -9.69 -4.10
CA THR A 145 6.49 -10.60 -2.94
C THR A 145 7.84 -10.88 -2.28
N LYS A 146 8.86 -11.23 -3.07
CA LYS A 146 10.21 -11.53 -2.55
C LYS A 146 10.87 -10.33 -1.89
N ASP A 147 10.76 -9.13 -2.48
CA ASP A 147 11.43 -7.93 -1.96
C ASP A 147 10.84 -7.51 -0.60
N PHE A 148 9.53 -7.70 -0.41
CA PHE A 148 8.87 -7.48 0.89
C PHE A 148 9.36 -8.47 1.94
N ILE A 149 9.54 -9.75 1.57
CA ILE A 149 10.11 -10.78 2.44
C ILE A 149 11.56 -10.44 2.81
N GLU A 150 12.38 -10.00 1.84
CA GLU A 150 13.76 -9.59 2.08
C GLU A 150 13.85 -8.44 3.09
N VAL A 151 13.01 -7.40 2.92
CA VAL A 151 12.95 -6.29 3.88
C VAL A 151 12.60 -6.78 5.28
N LEU A 152 11.52 -7.59 5.42
CA LEU A 152 11.04 -8.04 6.73
C LEU A 152 12.00 -9.01 7.43
N ASN A 153 12.76 -9.80 6.67
CA ASN A 153 13.81 -10.71 7.17
C ASN A 153 15.17 -10.01 7.38
N SER A 154 15.30 -8.74 6.99
CA SER A 154 16.58 -8.07 7.04
C SER A 154 17.15 -8.04 8.46
N ASN A 155 18.37 -8.56 8.59
CA ASN A 155 19.17 -8.47 9.82
C ASN A 155 20.06 -7.21 9.87
N LEU A 156 19.97 -6.35 8.86
CA LEU A 156 20.71 -5.09 8.85
C LEU A 156 20.26 -4.25 10.04
N VAL A 157 21.24 -3.94 10.89
CA VAL A 157 21.06 -3.04 12.01
C VAL A 157 21.21 -1.63 11.48
N GLN A 158 20.10 -0.92 11.39
CA GLN A 158 20.10 0.49 11.02
C GLN A 158 19.85 1.34 12.25
N ASN A 159 20.42 2.52 12.28
CA ASN A 159 20.02 3.50 13.27
C ASN A 159 18.77 4.25 12.80
N PRO A 160 17.57 3.82 13.17
CA PRO A 160 16.33 4.46 12.74
C PRO A 160 16.21 5.88 13.29
N PHE A 161 17.04 6.23 14.29
CA PHE A 161 17.11 7.53 14.92
C PHE A 161 17.25 8.68 13.91
N ASN A 162 18.09 8.52 12.89
CA ASN A 162 18.35 9.58 11.93
C ASN A 162 17.13 9.92 11.03
N TYR A 163 16.20 8.99 10.85
CA TYR A 163 15.02 9.17 9.97
C TYR A 163 13.74 9.35 10.77
N TYR A 164 13.49 8.46 11.71
CA TYR A 164 12.24 8.35 12.42
C TYR A 164 12.07 9.44 13.49
N THR A 165 13.12 9.71 14.26
CA THR A 165 13.10 10.76 15.28
C THR A 165 13.04 12.16 14.69
N ARG A 166 13.69 12.41 13.54
CA ARG A 166 13.54 13.69 12.84
C ARG A 166 12.11 13.97 12.41
N TYR A 167 11.39 12.95 11.94
CA TYR A 167 9.99 13.10 11.58
C TYR A 167 9.11 13.37 12.79
N GLU A 168 9.33 12.66 13.89
CA GLU A 168 8.58 12.86 15.13
C GLU A 168 8.87 14.19 15.82
N CYS A 169 10.11 14.66 15.78
CA CYS A 169 10.44 15.99 16.26
C CYS A 169 9.64 17.08 15.58
N LEU A 170 9.50 16.98 14.28
CA LEU A 170 8.77 17.98 13.49
C LEU A 170 7.27 17.93 13.75
N LYS A 171 6.74 16.80 14.21
CA LYS A 171 5.30 16.58 14.43
C LYS A 171 4.87 16.77 15.89
N SER A 172 5.73 16.48 16.85
CA SER A 172 5.34 16.28 18.24
C SER A 172 6.05 17.20 19.25
N GLY A 173 6.98 18.04 18.79
CA GLY A 173 7.75 18.93 19.64
C GLY A 173 8.92 18.24 20.39
N PHE A 174 9.77 19.08 21.00
CA PHE A 174 11.06 18.73 21.58
C PHE A 174 11.02 17.66 22.70
N LEU A 175 9.98 17.67 23.54
CA LEU A 175 9.86 16.74 24.67
C LEU A 175 9.69 15.28 24.25
N LYS A 176 8.88 15.04 23.19
CA LYS A 176 8.67 13.68 22.65
C LYS A 176 9.91 13.17 21.93
N TYR A 177 10.65 14.07 21.33
CA TYR A 177 11.98 13.77 20.76
C TYR A 177 12.94 13.24 21.82
N PHE A 178 13.04 13.91 22.95
CA PHE A 178 13.90 13.50 24.04
C PHE A 178 13.50 12.13 24.64
N TYR A 179 12.19 11.91 24.77
CA TYR A 179 11.66 10.61 25.19
C TYR A 179 12.05 9.48 24.23
N LEU A 180 11.88 9.71 22.91
CA LEU A 180 12.24 8.73 21.88
C LEU A 180 13.75 8.52 21.81
N LEU A 181 14.56 9.56 22.01
CA LEU A 181 16.01 9.48 22.12
C LEU A 181 16.41 8.54 23.24
N VAL A 182 15.90 8.76 24.45
CA VAL A 182 16.20 7.94 25.62
C VAL A 182 15.71 6.50 25.42
N LYS A 183 14.54 6.31 24.84
CA LYS A 183 13.99 4.98 24.52
C LYS A 183 14.88 4.24 23.52
N THR A 184 15.36 4.92 22.48
CA THR A 184 16.23 4.32 21.44
C THR A 184 17.63 3.99 22.00
N LEU A 185 18.17 4.83 22.86
CA LEU A 185 19.47 4.58 23.53
C LEU A 185 19.43 3.41 24.50
N LYS A 186 18.27 3.15 25.12
CA LYS A 186 18.09 2.01 26.04
C LYS A 186 17.89 0.66 25.30
N GLN A 187 17.66 0.67 24.00
CA GLN A 187 17.33 -0.53 23.21
C GLN A 187 18.53 -1.03 22.39
N ASN A 188 19.53 -1.53 23.09
CA ASN A 188 20.88 -1.81 22.59
C ASN A 188 21.03 -2.88 21.49
N ASN A 189 19.97 -3.52 20.92
CA ASN A 189 20.13 -4.55 19.87
C ASN A 189 18.98 -4.69 18.87
N SER A 190 18.11 -3.72 18.73
CA SER A 190 16.80 -3.93 18.11
C SER A 190 16.52 -3.11 16.83
N ASN A 191 17.57 -2.67 16.13
CA ASN A 191 17.41 -1.87 14.91
C ASN A 191 17.24 -2.72 13.63
N LYS A 192 16.77 -3.97 13.78
CA LYS A 192 16.37 -4.83 12.66
C LYS A 192 15.00 -4.41 12.13
N ALA A 193 14.74 -4.74 10.87
CA ALA A 193 13.45 -4.44 10.22
C ALA A 193 12.25 -4.92 11.05
N LYS A 194 12.31 -6.11 11.63
CA LYS A 194 11.26 -6.67 12.50
C LYS A 194 10.90 -5.73 13.66
N TYR A 195 11.90 -5.31 14.42
CA TYR A 195 11.67 -4.40 15.55
C TYR A 195 11.12 -3.04 15.10
N PHE A 196 11.67 -2.52 13.98
CA PHE A 196 11.22 -1.25 13.43
C PHE A 196 9.75 -1.31 13.03
N THR A 197 9.31 -2.37 12.33
CA THR A 197 7.93 -2.54 11.88
C THR A 197 6.95 -2.84 13.02
N GLU A 198 7.36 -3.58 14.06
CA GLU A 198 6.55 -3.83 15.26
C GLU A 198 6.21 -2.54 16.02
N ASN A 199 7.14 -1.57 16.01
CA ASN A 199 7.00 -0.29 16.70
C ASN A 199 6.59 0.87 15.77
N PHE A 200 6.35 0.61 14.49
CA PHE A 200 5.98 1.62 13.52
C PHE A 200 4.52 2.05 13.72
N TYR A 201 4.30 3.33 13.99
CA TYR A 201 2.98 3.87 14.35
C TYR A 201 2.30 4.67 13.23
N LEU A 202 3.02 4.91 12.12
CA LEU A 202 2.43 5.49 10.92
C LEU A 202 1.75 4.41 10.07
N HIS A 203 1.13 4.82 8.96
CA HIS A 203 0.60 3.88 7.99
C HIS A 203 1.72 3.07 7.34
N GLU A 204 1.44 1.80 7.03
CA GLU A 204 2.42 0.84 6.52
C GLU A 204 3.04 1.29 5.18
N ASP A 205 2.26 1.95 4.34
CA ASP A 205 2.68 2.52 3.07
C ASP A 205 3.79 3.58 3.22
N SER A 206 3.78 4.33 4.34
CA SER A 206 4.87 5.23 4.70
C SER A 206 6.19 4.48 4.96
N PHE A 207 6.12 3.30 5.59
CA PHE A 207 7.30 2.46 5.78
C PHE A 207 7.84 1.99 4.44
N TRP A 208 7.01 1.41 3.60
CA TRP A 208 7.41 0.87 2.31
C TRP A 208 7.97 1.95 1.37
N THR A 209 7.40 3.16 1.43
CA THR A 209 7.86 4.29 0.60
C THR A 209 9.18 4.89 1.10
N TYR A 210 9.37 5.02 2.41
CA TYR A 210 10.47 5.84 2.94
C TYR A 210 11.57 5.05 3.63
N PHE A 211 11.29 3.84 4.12
CA PHE A 211 12.21 3.10 4.99
C PHE A 211 12.64 1.75 4.41
N ALA A 212 11.84 1.10 3.57
CA ALA A 212 12.15 -0.24 3.07
C ALA A 212 13.54 -0.34 2.41
N LYS A 213 13.93 0.68 1.65
CA LYS A 213 15.24 0.73 0.98
C LYS A 213 16.42 0.77 1.95
N ILE A 214 16.23 1.15 3.20
CA ILE A 214 17.29 1.14 4.23
C ILE A 214 17.61 -0.31 4.61
N PHE A 215 16.62 -1.18 4.63
CA PHE A 215 16.74 -2.59 4.99
C PHE A 215 17.06 -3.50 3.81
N TYR A 216 16.74 -3.07 2.59
CA TYR A 216 17.04 -3.78 1.36
C TYR A 216 17.40 -2.77 0.26
N LYS A 217 18.70 -2.67 -0.08
CA LYS A 217 19.22 -1.63 -0.99
C LYS A 217 18.62 -1.69 -2.40
N ASP A 218 18.28 -2.90 -2.85
CA ASP A 218 17.68 -3.13 -4.18
C ASP A 218 16.17 -2.90 -4.21
N PHE A 219 15.57 -2.43 -3.09
CA PHE A 219 14.16 -2.08 -3.03
C PHE A 219 13.88 -0.89 -3.97
N LYS A 220 13.19 -1.18 -5.09
CA LYS A 220 12.99 -0.24 -6.19
C LYS A 220 11.63 0.43 -6.08
N LEU A 221 11.65 1.75 -6.02
CA LEU A 221 10.46 2.60 -6.03
C LEU A 221 10.22 3.17 -7.44
N PRO A 222 8.97 3.51 -7.80
CA PRO A 222 8.62 4.07 -9.09
C PRO A 222 9.00 5.55 -9.20
N THR A 223 8.94 6.08 -10.42
CA THR A 223 8.91 7.53 -10.67
C THR A 223 7.51 8.10 -10.40
N LEU A 224 7.40 9.44 -10.31
CA LEU A 224 6.10 10.10 -10.16
C LEU A 224 5.18 9.83 -11.36
N GLU A 225 5.73 9.82 -12.58
CA GLU A 225 4.98 9.51 -13.80
C GLU A 225 4.40 8.10 -13.74
N GLN A 226 5.20 7.11 -13.34
CA GLN A 226 4.73 5.74 -13.18
C GLN A 226 3.60 5.64 -12.14
N THR A 227 3.66 6.37 -11.03
CA THR A 227 2.60 6.38 -10.03
C THR A 227 1.32 7.02 -10.57
N ASN A 228 1.40 8.08 -11.35
CA ASN A 228 0.24 8.70 -11.99
C ASN A 228 -0.43 7.77 -13.00
N ASN A 229 0.35 7.02 -13.78
CA ASN A 229 -0.18 6.01 -14.70
C ASN A 229 -0.77 4.80 -13.96
N PHE A 230 -0.35 4.54 -12.72
CA PHE A 230 -0.82 3.42 -11.93
C PHE A 230 -2.14 3.70 -11.24
N ALA A 231 -2.27 4.79 -10.49
CA ALA A 231 -3.53 5.11 -9.81
C ALA A 231 -3.68 6.61 -9.51
N PHE A 232 -4.92 7.06 -9.32
CA PHE A 232 -5.22 8.37 -8.76
C PHE A 232 -5.74 8.24 -7.32
N ASP A 233 -5.28 9.13 -6.44
CA ASP A 233 -5.75 9.26 -5.05
C ASP A 233 -5.80 10.75 -4.70
N GLY A 234 -6.90 11.19 -4.11
CA GLY A 234 -7.09 12.59 -3.74
C GLY A 234 -7.86 13.39 -4.77
N ASP A 235 -7.24 14.06 -5.73
CA ASP A 235 -7.91 14.88 -6.75
C ASP A 235 -7.80 14.23 -8.14
N PRO A 236 -8.81 13.45 -8.59
CA PRO A 236 -8.75 12.73 -9.84
C PRO A 236 -8.80 13.65 -11.07
N PHE A 237 -9.42 14.85 -10.98
CA PHE A 237 -9.43 15.80 -12.09
C PHE A 237 -8.04 16.38 -12.32
N PHE A 238 -7.36 16.76 -11.24
CA PHE A 238 -5.98 17.25 -11.29
C PHE A 238 -5.03 16.19 -11.87
N PHE A 239 -5.10 14.94 -11.38
CA PHE A 239 -4.23 13.88 -11.88
C PHE A 239 -4.54 13.51 -13.33
N TYR A 240 -5.81 13.53 -13.75
CA TYR A 240 -6.22 13.24 -15.11
C TYR A 240 -5.65 14.28 -16.09
N GLU A 241 -5.70 15.57 -15.73
CA GLU A 241 -5.06 16.63 -16.51
C GLU A 241 -3.53 16.45 -16.56
N LYS A 242 -2.89 16.24 -15.40
CA LYS A 242 -1.43 16.01 -15.30
C LYS A 242 -0.96 14.76 -16.02
N ASN A 243 -1.82 13.78 -16.20
CA ASN A 243 -1.58 12.55 -16.94
C ASN A 243 -1.95 12.65 -18.43
N ASN A 244 -2.03 13.88 -18.97
CA ASN A 244 -2.41 14.15 -20.37
C ASN A 244 -3.74 13.48 -20.76
N TYR A 245 -4.72 13.55 -19.88
CA TYR A 245 -6.06 12.98 -20.04
C TYR A 245 -6.08 11.45 -20.27
N LYS A 246 -5.02 10.74 -19.82
CA LYS A 246 -4.97 9.27 -19.82
C LYS A 246 -5.49 8.74 -18.49
N LEU A 247 -6.30 7.68 -18.57
CA LEU A 247 -6.80 7.01 -17.37
C LEU A 247 -5.71 6.14 -16.74
N PRO A 248 -5.62 6.08 -15.40
CA PRO A 248 -4.74 5.17 -14.69
C PRO A 248 -5.35 3.76 -14.67
N VAL A 249 -4.65 2.80 -14.03
CA VAL A 249 -5.21 1.47 -13.76
C VAL A 249 -6.40 1.56 -12.80
N ALA A 250 -6.32 2.40 -11.78
CA ALA A 250 -7.36 2.50 -10.76
C ALA A 250 -7.54 3.91 -10.17
N LEU A 251 -8.69 4.10 -9.55
CA LEU A 251 -9.05 5.26 -8.73
C LEU A 251 -9.29 4.78 -7.30
N HIS A 252 -8.50 5.25 -6.35
CA HIS A 252 -8.64 4.98 -4.91
C HIS A 252 -9.57 6.00 -4.26
N GLY A 253 -10.45 5.57 -3.34
CA GLY A 253 -11.45 6.43 -2.72
C GLY A 253 -12.55 6.89 -3.69
N HIS A 254 -12.94 6.05 -4.63
CA HIS A 254 -13.84 6.36 -5.76
C HIS A 254 -15.21 6.92 -5.36
N PHE A 255 -15.72 6.58 -4.19
CA PHE A 255 -17.01 7.09 -3.70
C PHE A 255 -16.98 8.60 -3.42
N ASP A 256 -15.81 9.17 -3.15
CA ASP A 256 -15.62 10.62 -2.99
C ASP A 256 -15.59 11.35 -4.34
N TYR A 257 -15.48 10.60 -5.47
CA TYR A 257 -15.21 11.15 -6.79
C TYR A 257 -16.23 10.72 -7.85
N LEU A 258 -17.47 10.52 -7.46
CA LEU A 258 -18.55 10.05 -8.37
C LEU A 258 -18.71 10.93 -9.61
N ASN A 259 -18.50 12.25 -9.49
CA ASN A 259 -18.57 13.17 -10.63
C ASN A 259 -17.46 12.90 -11.66
N PHE A 260 -16.26 12.52 -11.19
CA PHE A 260 -15.19 12.11 -12.10
C PHE A 260 -15.56 10.82 -12.85
N LEU A 261 -16.08 9.83 -12.15
CA LEU A 261 -16.54 8.58 -12.77
C LEU A 261 -17.61 8.81 -13.83
N ARG A 262 -18.57 9.72 -13.57
CA ARG A 262 -19.58 10.14 -14.58
C ARG A 262 -18.94 10.80 -15.79
N LYS A 263 -17.95 11.69 -15.58
CA LYS A 263 -17.23 12.38 -16.67
C LYS A 263 -16.54 11.37 -17.60
N ILE A 264 -15.92 10.33 -17.08
CA ILE A 264 -15.25 9.29 -17.88
C ILE A 264 -16.22 8.20 -18.35
N LYS A 265 -17.52 8.38 -18.17
CA LYS A 265 -18.59 7.43 -18.54
C LYS A 265 -18.41 6.03 -17.96
N PHE A 266 -17.86 5.97 -16.73
CA PHE A 266 -17.76 4.70 -16.02
C PHE A 266 -19.14 4.25 -15.54
N ASP A 267 -19.48 2.97 -15.78
CA ASP A 267 -20.74 2.39 -15.31
C ASP A 267 -20.73 2.28 -13.79
N ILE A 268 -21.52 3.13 -13.14
CA ILE A 268 -21.67 3.21 -11.68
C ILE A 268 -22.94 2.51 -11.15
N ASN A 269 -23.71 1.84 -12.04
CA ASN A 269 -24.95 1.12 -11.67
C ASN A 269 -24.69 -0.33 -11.25
#